data_e56406f75171c7a8c0fce59f656f3993
#
_entry.id   e56406f75171c7a8c0fce59f656f3993
#
_cell.length_a   1.000
_cell.length_b   1.000
_cell.length_c   1.000
_cell.angle_alpha   90.00
_cell.angle_beta   90.00
_cell.angle_gamma   90.00
#
_symmetry.space_group_name_H-M   'P 1'
#
loop_
_entity.id
_entity.type
_entity.pdbx_description
1 polymer ?
#
loop_
_entity_poly.entity_id
_entity_poly.type
_entity_poly.pdbx_seq_one_letter_code
_entity_poly.pdbx_strand_id
1 'polypeptide(L)'
;MYLAPVQPPRQRLPDRVYVARRVAAAMAAVAVLFLVYTVVAAVFGGPSTHTQAAPTAPSTSLIVSDGVTPLTPASTSTSSTTTTELKPKEKTTPSAANPAVLYVAGDSDAGTFGPYLEKLMKQTGMVAVTLDYKVSSGLSRPDFFDWPAHFSQKIPAVNPDIVVVTFGGNDAQGLRNLDTTWAVEHTPGTGTDDTDWRAEYGKRVGAAMDYLGGDNRTLIWVGIPNDNNPDVTARLQVQNEVVIAEAAKRSKVVFIDTWNRFSGLSGGFASSVQDPRDGQFKEVRAKDGFHLNQTGAEILALDIAEAIRKELRARGGAL
;
A
#
# COMPACT_ATOMS: atom_id res chain seq x y z
N MET A 1 -24.78 43.57 42.30
CA MET A 1 -23.87 43.36 41.19
C MET A 1 -22.69 42.56 41.75
N TYR A 2 -22.73 41.20 41.64
CA TYR A 2 -21.68 40.30 42.15
C TYR A 2 -20.62 40.13 41.08
N LEU A 3 -19.41 40.59 41.37
CA LEU A 3 -18.25 40.33 40.49
C LEU A 3 -17.76 38.89 40.76
N ALA A 4 -17.71 38.08 39.74
CA ALA A 4 -17.15 36.73 39.79
C ALA A 4 -15.62 36.78 40.03
N PRO A 5 -15.04 35.88 40.83
CA PRO A 5 -13.61 35.89 41.14
C PRO A 5 -12.79 35.56 39.88
N VAL A 6 -11.80 36.40 39.59
CA VAL A 6 -10.82 36.18 38.52
C VAL A 6 -9.93 35.01 38.89
N GLN A 7 -9.97 33.95 38.09
CA GLN A 7 -9.06 32.80 38.25
C GLN A 7 -7.62 33.19 37.90
N PRO A 8 -6.62 32.80 38.71
CA PRO A 8 -5.22 33.07 38.38
C PRO A 8 -4.80 32.29 37.11
N PRO A 9 -3.87 32.84 36.32
CA PRO A 9 -3.39 32.17 35.09
C PRO A 9 -2.72 30.85 35.45
N ARG A 10 -3.08 29.78 34.70
CA ARG A 10 -2.46 28.46 34.84
C ARG A 10 -0.97 28.56 34.51
N GLN A 11 -0.10 28.30 35.47
CA GLN A 11 1.34 28.22 35.25
C GLN A 11 1.66 27.07 34.28
N ARG A 12 2.33 27.37 33.16
CA ARG A 12 2.87 26.35 32.26
C ARG A 12 4.05 25.67 32.97
N LEU A 13 4.03 24.33 32.99
CA LEU A 13 5.17 23.55 33.47
C LEU A 13 6.38 23.77 32.55
N PRO A 14 7.62 23.76 33.08
CA PRO A 14 8.83 23.89 32.27
C PRO A 14 8.92 22.79 31.18
N ASP A 15 9.41 23.15 30.00
CA ASP A 15 9.51 22.26 28.84
C ASP A 15 10.24 20.94 29.15
N ARG A 16 11.21 20.97 30.06
CA ARG A 16 11.93 19.78 30.52
C ARG A 16 11.02 18.72 31.16
N VAL A 17 9.98 19.14 31.85
CA VAL A 17 9.00 18.22 32.49
C VAL A 17 8.09 17.61 31.44
N TYR A 18 7.78 18.35 30.39
CA TYR A 18 6.98 17.83 29.24
C TYR A 18 7.75 16.77 28.46
N VAL A 19 9.03 17.01 28.17
CA VAL A 19 9.91 16.05 27.48
C VAL A 19 10.10 14.80 28.34
N ALA A 20 10.37 14.95 29.64
CA ALA A 20 10.54 13.80 30.53
C ALA A 20 9.28 12.93 30.62
N ARG A 21 8.08 13.53 30.66
CA ARG A 21 6.81 12.78 30.67
C ARG A 21 6.56 12.05 29.34
N ARG A 22 6.91 12.63 28.19
CA ARG A 22 6.80 11.96 26.88
C ARG A 22 7.75 10.79 26.74
N VAL A 23 9.00 10.96 27.20
CA VAL A 23 10.00 9.86 27.21
C VAL A 23 9.55 8.74 28.14
N ALA A 24 9.05 9.05 29.35
CA ALA A 24 8.55 8.04 30.27
C ALA A 24 7.32 7.29 29.71
N ALA A 25 6.40 7.98 29.03
CA ALA A 25 5.25 7.35 28.39
C ALA A 25 5.66 6.44 27.21
N ALA A 26 6.65 6.84 26.41
CA ALA A 26 7.19 6.03 25.34
C ALA A 26 7.88 4.77 25.87
N MET A 27 8.67 4.89 26.94
CA MET A 27 9.33 3.75 27.59
C MET A 27 8.31 2.78 28.21
N ALA A 28 7.24 3.26 28.81
CA ALA A 28 6.16 2.43 29.33
C ALA A 28 5.42 1.67 28.21
N ALA A 29 5.18 2.30 27.07
CA ALA A 29 4.56 1.65 25.90
C ALA A 29 5.45 0.52 25.34
N VAL A 30 6.76 0.74 25.24
CA VAL A 30 7.73 -0.28 24.81
C VAL A 30 7.77 -1.46 25.79
N ALA A 31 7.74 -1.18 27.11
CA ALA A 31 7.73 -2.23 28.13
C ALA A 31 6.46 -3.10 28.06
N VAL A 32 5.29 -2.48 27.81
CA VAL A 32 4.02 -3.21 27.63
C VAL A 32 4.06 -4.06 26.38
N LEU A 33 4.57 -3.56 25.26
CA LEU A 33 4.72 -4.33 24.02
C LEU A 33 5.66 -5.53 24.19
N PHE A 34 6.76 -5.35 24.93
CA PHE A 34 7.70 -6.43 25.24
C PHE A 34 7.06 -7.49 26.13
N LEU A 35 6.27 -7.07 27.12
CA LEU A 35 5.54 -8.01 28.00
C LEU A 35 4.48 -8.79 27.22
N VAL A 36 3.74 -8.15 26.33
CA VAL A 36 2.77 -8.81 25.46
C VAL A 36 3.48 -9.81 24.52
N TYR A 37 4.62 -9.43 23.95
CA TYR A 37 5.42 -10.34 23.13
C TYR A 37 5.90 -11.57 23.90
N THR A 38 6.40 -11.39 25.12
CA THR A 38 6.87 -12.52 25.95
C THR A 38 5.73 -13.46 26.35
N VAL A 39 4.55 -12.93 26.65
CA VAL A 39 3.35 -13.73 26.96
C VAL A 39 2.86 -14.50 25.73
N VAL A 40 2.82 -13.86 24.57
CA VAL A 40 2.44 -14.53 23.31
C VAL A 40 3.45 -15.63 22.93
N ALA A 41 4.74 -15.36 23.06
CA ALA A 41 5.79 -16.35 22.81
C ALA A 41 5.73 -17.54 23.78
N ALA A 42 5.34 -17.32 25.04
CA ALA A 42 5.16 -18.39 26.04
C ALA A 42 3.92 -19.24 25.81
N VAL A 43 2.83 -18.65 25.27
CA VAL A 43 1.56 -19.34 25.06
C VAL A 43 1.51 -20.08 23.72
N PHE A 44 2.16 -19.55 22.67
CA PHE A 44 2.10 -20.11 21.32
C PHE A 44 3.37 -20.82 20.84
N GLY A 45 4.38 -21.02 21.70
CA GLY A 45 5.65 -21.67 21.36
C GLY A 45 6.50 -20.80 20.43
N GLY A 46 7.64 -20.29 20.95
CA GLY A 46 8.61 -19.57 20.11
C GLY A 46 9.18 -20.45 19.01
N PRO A 47 9.75 -19.87 17.94
CA PRO A 47 10.35 -20.62 16.85
C PRO A 47 11.45 -21.55 17.37
N SER A 48 11.32 -22.85 17.10
CA SER A 48 12.33 -23.86 17.43
C SER A 48 13.62 -23.55 16.66
N THR A 49 14.68 -23.21 17.35
CA THR A 49 16.00 -23.08 16.76
C THR A 49 16.52 -24.48 16.40
N HIS A 50 16.30 -24.89 15.15
CA HIS A 50 17.05 -26.00 14.60
C HIS A 50 18.50 -25.57 14.37
N THR A 51 19.40 -26.04 15.22
CA THR A 51 20.85 -25.95 15.01
C THR A 51 21.19 -26.84 13.81
N GLN A 52 21.39 -26.24 12.67
CA GLN A 52 21.86 -26.94 11.48
C GLN A 52 23.37 -27.06 11.59
N ALA A 53 23.84 -28.28 11.75
CA ALA A 53 25.28 -28.62 11.71
C ALA A 53 25.86 -28.25 10.34
N ALA A 54 27.00 -27.56 10.35
CA ALA A 54 27.72 -27.20 9.14
C ALA A 54 28.19 -28.44 8.38
N PRO A 55 28.04 -28.50 7.05
CA PRO A 55 28.60 -29.59 6.27
C PRO A 55 30.13 -29.45 6.18
N THR A 56 30.84 -30.47 6.59
CA THR A 56 32.29 -30.64 6.46
C THR A 56 32.68 -30.74 4.98
N ALA A 57 33.55 -29.85 4.52
CA ALA A 57 34.09 -29.90 3.16
C ALA A 57 35.05 -31.09 2.98
N PRO A 58 34.98 -31.85 1.89
CA PRO A 58 36.00 -32.82 1.57
C PRO A 58 37.21 -32.13 0.94
N SER A 59 38.37 -32.37 1.52
CA SER A 59 39.69 -32.02 0.95
C SER A 59 39.94 -32.88 -0.27
N THR A 60 40.14 -32.29 -1.44
CA THR A 60 40.59 -33.00 -2.63
C THR A 60 41.99 -32.51 -3.01
N SER A 61 42.92 -33.46 -3.02
CA SER A 61 44.32 -33.32 -3.33
C SER A 61 44.53 -32.91 -4.80
N LEU A 62 45.47 -32.00 -5.04
CA LEU A 62 45.98 -31.62 -6.35
C LEU A 62 46.78 -32.78 -6.96
N ILE A 63 46.40 -33.17 -8.18
CA ILE A 63 47.29 -33.90 -9.09
C ILE A 63 47.54 -32.98 -10.29
N VAL A 64 48.79 -32.61 -10.48
CA VAL A 64 49.32 -31.91 -11.64
C VAL A 64 49.53 -32.93 -12.75
N SER A 65 49.03 -32.70 -13.92
CA SER A 65 49.47 -33.38 -15.15
C SER A 65 49.41 -32.39 -16.31
N ASP A 66 50.61 -32.16 -16.88
CA ASP A 66 50.81 -31.36 -18.11
C ASP A 66 50.24 -32.06 -19.33
N GLY A 67 49.55 -31.27 -20.17
CA GLY A 67 49.08 -31.73 -21.47
C GLY A 67 48.54 -30.58 -22.30
N VAL A 68 49.40 -29.96 -23.10
CA VAL A 68 49.03 -28.93 -24.08
C VAL A 68 48.40 -29.57 -25.28
N THR A 69 47.16 -29.16 -25.63
CA THR A 69 46.55 -29.39 -26.94
C THR A 69 45.72 -28.16 -27.38
N PRO A 70 45.69 -27.81 -28.69
CA PRO A 70 45.26 -26.51 -29.17
C PRO A 70 43.71 -26.29 -29.14
N LEU A 71 43.32 -25.04 -28.81
CA LEU A 71 41.97 -24.59 -28.73
C LEU A 71 41.30 -24.50 -30.13
N THR A 72 40.24 -25.23 -30.32
CA THR A 72 39.22 -25.00 -31.37
C THR A 72 38.23 -23.94 -30.86
N PRO A 73 37.78 -22.96 -31.67
CA PRO A 73 36.87 -21.93 -31.20
C PRO A 73 35.50 -22.56 -30.87
N ALA A 74 35.10 -22.39 -29.60
CA ALA A 74 33.76 -22.77 -29.15
C ALA A 74 32.70 -21.88 -29.80
N SER A 75 31.73 -22.53 -30.46
CA SER A 75 30.48 -21.92 -30.91
C SER A 75 29.75 -21.26 -29.75
N THR A 76 29.53 -19.96 -29.86
CA THR A 76 28.72 -19.19 -28.92
C THR A 76 27.26 -19.67 -29.06
N SER A 77 26.81 -20.51 -28.15
CA SER A 77 25.39 -20.80 -27.99
C SER A 77 24.68 -19.58 -27.48
N THR A 78 24.04 -18.84 -28.34
CA THR A 78 23.10 -17.78 -27.98
C THR A 78 21.90 -18.46 -27.31
N SER A 79 21.87 -18.39 -25.97
CA SER A 79 20.69 -18.78 -25.20
C SER A 79 19.57 -17.80 -25.52
N SER A 80 18.73 -18.15 -26.47
CA SER A 80 17.48 -17.42 -26.73
C SER A 80 16.57 -17.61 -25.50
N THR A 81 16.56 -16.63 -24.62
CA THR A 81 15.52 -16.52 -23.59
C THR A 81 14.21 -16.27 -24.31
N THR A 82 13.45 -17.32 -24.56
CA THR A 82 12.08 -17.21 -25.07
C THR A 82 11.26 -16.53 -23.97
N THR A 83 11.16 -15.20 -24.05
CA THR A 83 10.15 -14.47 -23.30
C THR A 83 8.81 -14.93 -23.85
N THR A 84 8.15 -15.84 -23.14
CA THR A 84 6.78 -16.24 -23.45
C THR A 84 5.92 -15.01 -23.22
N GLU A 85 5.61 -14.29 -24.28
CA GLU A 85 4.65 -13.19 -24.28
C GLU A 85 3.31 -13.80 -23.84
N LEU A 86 2.90 -13.50 -22.60
CA LEU A 86 1.62 -13.96 -22.07
C LEU A 86 0.51 -13.36 -22.94
N LYS A 87 -0.23 -14.21 -23.62
CA LYS A 87 -1.39 -13.78 -24.39
C LYS A 87 -2.36 -13.05 -23.44
N PRO A 88 -2.84 -11.85 -23.80
CA PRO A 88 -3.77 -11.12 -22.96
C PRO A 88 -4.97 -11.98 -22.58
N LYS A 89 -5.35 -11.96 -21.30
CA LYS A 89 -6.49 -12.70 -20.79
C LYS A 89 -7.76 -12.25 -21.52
N GLU A 90 -8.53 -13.18 -22.06
CA GLU A 90 -9.83 -12.87 -22.65
C GLU A 90 -10.80 -12.42 -21.54
N LYS A 91 -11.52 -11.31 -21.77
CA LYS A 91 -12.58 -10.87 -20.88
C LYS A 91 -13.76 -11.82 -21.01
N THR A 92 -13.98 -12.63 -19.99
CA THR A 92 -15.13 -13.54 -19.93
C THR A 92 -16.30 -12.88 -19.20
N THR A 93 -17.53 -13.31 -19.50
CA THR A 93 -18.72 -12.88 -18.75
C THR A 93 -18.68 -13.46 -17.33
N PRO A 94 -18.66 -12.61 -16.29
CA PRO A 94 -18.64 -13.07 -14.90
C PRO A 94 -19.95 -13.80 -14.54
N SER A 95 -19.82 -14.94 -13.85
CA SER A 95 -20.93 -15.73 -13.34
C SER A 95 -20.50 -16.52 -12.09
N ALA A 96 -21.44 -17.18 -11.43
CA ALA A 96 -21.11 -18.03 -10.29
C ALA A 96 -20.21 -19.23 -10.70
N ALA A 97 -20.37 -19.75 -11.92
CA ALA A 97 -19.54 -20.84 -12.45
C ALA A 97 -18.17 -20.34 -12.98
N ASN A 98 -18.07 -19.07 -13.33
CA ASN A 98 -16.86 -18.43 -13.83
C ASN A 98 -16.71 -17.05 -13.20
N PRO A 99 -16.31 -16.97 -11.91
CA PRO A 99 -16.20 -15.70 -11.23
C PRO A 99 -15.06 -14.83 -11.78
N ALA A 100 -15.28 -13.52 -11.82
CA ALA A 100 -14.21 -12.57 -12.06
C ALA A 100 -13.19 -12.62 -10.91
N VAL A 101 -11.91 -12.59 -11.25
CA VAL A 101 -10.84 -12.61 -10.26
C VAL A 101 -10.46 -11.16 -9.90
N LEU A 102 -10.65 -10.81 -8.63
CA LEU A 102 -10.30 -9.51 -8.05
C LEU A 102 -9.05 -9.66 -7.19
N TYR A 103 -8.04 -8.85 -7.49
CA TYR A 103 -6.84 -8.72 -6.68
C TYR A 103 -6.82 -7.33 -6.01
N VAL A 104 -6.78 -7.31 -4.68
CA VAL A 104 -6.75 -6.08 -3.87
C VAL A 104 -5.39 -6.01 -3.20
N ALA A 105 -4.62 -4.96 -3.48
CA ALA A 105 -3.26 -4.84 -2.99
C ALA A 105 -2.94 -3.43 -2.47
N GLY A 106 -1.88 -3.34 -1.68
CA GLY A 106 -1.38 -2.07 -1.18
C GLY A 106 -0.85 -2.11 0.24
N ASP A 107 -0.88 -0.98 0.91
CA ASP A 107 -0.38 -0.81 2.27
C ASP A 107 -1.45 -1.03 3.35
N SER A 108 -1.34 -0.30 4.48
CA SER A 108 -2.33 -0.37 5.57
C SER A 108 -3.73 0.07 5.15
N ASP A 109 -3.85 0.98 4.17
CA ASP A 109 -5.15 1.43 3.67
C ASP A 109 -5.88 0.30 2.94
N ALA A 110 -5.17 -0.50 2.12
CA ALA A 110 -5.73 -1.71 1.52
C ALA A 110 -6.18 -2.73 2.59
N GLY A 111 -5.40 -2.86 3.68
CA GLY A 111 -5.78 -3.68 4.84
C GLY A 111 -6.99 -3.13 5.58
N THR A 112 -7.22 -1.82 5.53
CA THR A 112 -8.34 -1.14 6.20
C THR A 112 -9.67 -1.38 5.49
N PHE A 113 -9.77 -1.12 4.18
CA PHE A 113 -11.03 -1.31 3.44
C PHE A 113 -11.19 -2.71 2.83
N GLY A 114 -10.09 -3.41 2.57
CA GLY A 114 -10.07 -4.68 1.83
C GLY A 114 -11.00 -5.75 2.38
N PRO A 115 -11.05 -6.04 3.70
CA PRO A 115 -11.95 -7.03 4.27
C PRO A 115 -13.44 -6.72 4.04
N TYR A 116 -13.83 -5.44 4.06
CA TYR A 116 -15.21 -5.01 3.79
C TYR A 116 -15.53 -5.12 2.30
N LEU A 117 -14.59 -4.75 1.44
CA LEU A 117 -14.72 -4.93 -0.01
C LEU A 117 -14.83 -6.40 -0.39
N GLU A 118 -14.00 -7.27 0.19
CA GLU A 118 -14.07 -8.71 0.00
C GLU A 118 -15.46 -9.26 0.36
N LYS A 119 -16.00 -8.86 1.51
CA LYS A 119 -17.35 -9.23 1.94
C LYS A 119 -18.43 -8.82 0.93
N LEU A 120 -18.36 -7.55 0.44
CA LEU A 120 -19.31 -7.02 -0.53
C LEU A 120 -19.22 -7.77 -1.88
N MET A 121 -18.03 -8.10 -2.32
CA MET A 121 -17.81 -8.79 -3.59
C MET A 121 -18.22 -10.27 -3.52
N LYS A 122 -17.93 -10.96 -2.42
CA LYS A 122 -18.40 -12.34 -2.20
C LYS A 122 -19.92 -12.45 -2.22
N GLN A 123 -20.64 -11.44 -1.73
CA GLN A 123 -22.11 -11.41 -1.77
C GLN A 123 -22.69 -11.40 -3.19
N THR A 124 -21.93 -10.98 -4.19
CA THR A 124 -22.37 -11.03 -5.59
C THR A 124 -22.43 -12.45 -6.15
N GLY A 125 -21.72 -13.40 -5.54
CA GLY A 125 -21.55 -14.76 -6.05
C GLY A 125 -20.73 -14.87 -7.34
N MET A 126 -20.20 -13.76 -7.88
CA MET A 126 -19.52 -13.71 -9.19
C MET A 126 -18.08 -13.22 -9.11
N VAL A 127 -17.52 -13.02 -7.91
CA VAL A 127 -16.17 -12.46 -7.72
C VAL A 127 -15.38 -13.33 -6.75
N ALA A 128 -14.22 -13.81 -7.20
CA ALA A 128 -13.21 -14.42 -6.35
C ALA A 128 -12.20 -13.33 -5.94
N VAL A 129 -11.97 -13.14 -4.64
CA VAL A 129 -11.13 -12.05 -4.13
C VAL A 129 -9.85 -12.61 -3.52
N THR A 130 -8.73 -11.98 -3.89
CA THR A 130 -7.44 -12.14 -3.23
C THR A 130 -7.06 -10.80 -2.61
N LEU A 131 -6.83 -10.79 -1.29
CA LEU A 131 -6.38 -9.61 -0.54
C LEU A 131 -4.90 -9.79 -0.18
N ASP A 132 -4.07 -8.84 -0.59
CA ASP A 132 -2.62 -8.87 -0.46
C ASP A 132 -2.10 -7.48 -0.07
N TYR A 133 -1.80 -7.28 1.21
CA TYR A 133 -1.33 -5.98 1.69
C TYR A 133 -0.14 -6.10 2.63
N LYS A 134 0.69 -5.06 2.62
CA LYS A 134 1.86 -4.94 3.49
C LYS A 134 1.83 -3.60 4.21
N VAL A 135 1.52 -3.61 5.52
CA VAL A 135 1.52 -2.39 6.35
C VAL A 135 2.86 -1.66 6.26
N SER A 136 2.83 -0.34 6.34
CA SER A 136 4.01 0.54 6.32
C SER A 136 4.83 0.49 5.04
N SER A 137 4.32 -0.10 3.96
CA SER A 137 4.97 -0.14 2.65
C SER A 137 4.42 0.91 1.69
N GLY A 138 5.02 1.01 0.52
CA GLY A 138 4.62 1.90 -0.54
C GLY A 138 5.61 1.85 -1.71
N LEU A 139 5.40 2.68 -2.70
CA LEU A 139 6.31 2.82 -3.85
C LEU A 139 7.55 3.68 -3.52
N SER A 140 7.51 4.47 -2.43
CA SER A 140 8.63 5.30 -1.97
C SER A 140 9.80 4.50 -1.42
N ARG A 141 9.54 3.30 -0.88
CA ARG A 141 10.50 2.49 -0.11
C ARG A 141 10.63 1.06 -0.64
N PRO A 142 11.11 0.87 -1.89
CA PRO A 142 11.34 -0.47 -2.42
C PRO A 142 12.41 -1.26 -1.65
N ASP A 143 13.32 -0.57 -0.94
CA ASP A 143 14.27 -1.15 -0.01
C ASP A 143 13.61 -1.82 1.21
N PHE A 144 12.43 -1.39 1.60
CA PHE A 144 11.62 -2.02 2.66
C PHE A 144 10.72 -3.12 2.11
N PHE A 145 10.02 -2.85 1.01
CA PHE A 145 9.18 -3.82 0.31
C PHE A 145 9.06 -3.45 -1.16
N ASP A 146 9.58 -4.32 -2.03
CA ASP A 146 9.60 -4.13 -3.48
C ASP A 146 8.27 -4.55 -4.11
N TRP A 147 7.32 -3.61 -4.18
CA TRP A 147 6.02 -3.84 -4.81
C TRP A 147 6.13 -4.23 -6.28
N PRO A 148 6.94 -3.60 -7.14
CA PRO A 148 7.17 -4.05 -8.52
C PRO A 148 7.59 -5.53 -8.63
N ALA A 149 8.57 -5.96 -7.85
CA ALA A 149 8.99 -7.36 -7.84
C ALA A 149 7.90 -8.28 -7.29
N HIS A 150 7.18 -7.86 -6.25
CA HIS A 150 6.06 -8.61 -5.70
C HIS A 150 4.93 -8.78 -6.73
N PHE A 151 4.53 -7.71 -7.42
CA PHE A 151 3.53 -7.77 -8.48
C PHE A 151 3.94 -8.66 -9.64
N SER A 152 5.23 -8.67 -10.03
CA SER A 152 5.72 -9.53 -11.10
C SER A 152 5.52 -11.03 -10.81
N GLN A 153 5.47 -11.41 -9.54
CA GLN A 153 5.19 -12.78 -9.09
C GLN A 153 3.69 -13.04 -8.88
N LYS A 154 2.99 -12.07 -8.28
CA LYS A 154 1.59 -12.25 -7.87
C LYS A 154 0.60 -12.13 -9.02
N ILE A 155 0.80 -11.16 -9.93
CA ILE A 155 -0.13 -10.94 -11.03
C ILE A 155 -0.23 -12.17 -11.95
N PRO A 156 0.85 -12.82 -12.41
CA PRO A 156 0.74 -14.06 -13.17
C PRO A 156 0.11 -15.22 -12.39
N ALA A 157 0.41 -15.33 -11.09
CA ALA A 157 -0.11 -16.40 -10.25
C ALA A 157 -1.61 -16.27 -9.96
N VAL A 158 -2.09 -15.07 -9.68
CA VAL A 158 -3.51 -14.77 -9.41
C VAL A 158 -4.31 -14.64 -10.71
N ASN A 159 -3.69 -14.13 -11.77
CA ASN A 159 -4.28 -13.85 -13.07
C ASN A 159 -5.59 -13.03 -12.96
N PRO A 160 -5.57 -11.82 -12.36
CA PRO A 160 -6.77 -11.06 -12.07
C PRO A 160 -7.43 -10.48 -13.32
N ASP A 161 -8.75 -10.27 -13.23
CA ASP A 161 -9.54 -9.49 -14.18
C ASP A 161 -9.59 -8.02 -13.78
N ILE A 162 -9.63 -7.79 -12.47
CA ILE A 162 -9.72 -6.46 -11.87
C ILE A 162 -8.66 -6.37 -10.77
N VAL A 163 -7.92 -5.27 -10.77
CA VAL A 163 -6.96 -4.94 -9.72
C VAL A 163 -7.44 -3.68 -9.00
N VAL A 164 -7.50 -3.74 -7.68
CA VAL A 164 -7.70 -2.58 -6.80
C VAL A 164 -6.39 -2.35 -6.06
N VAL A 165 -5.83 -1.16 -6.13
CA VAL A 165 -4.58 -0.84 -5.46
C VAL A 165 -4.66 0.52 -4.76
N THR A 166 -3.99 0.64 -3.62
CA THR A 166 -3.74 1.92 -2.93
C THR A 166 -2.36 1.93 -2.32
N PHE A 167 -1.73 3.11 -2.34
CA PHE A 167 -0.55 3.41 -1.55
C PHE A 167 -0.81 4.72 -0.82
N GLY A 168 -0.89 4.62 0.52
CA GLY A 168 -1.33 5.69 1.40
C GLY A 168 -0.20 6.58 1.88
N GLY A 169 -0.35 7.08 3.09
CA GLY A 169 0.51 8.09 3.69
C GLY A 169 1.98 7.73 3.82
N ASN A 170 2.33 6.45 3.68
CA ASN A 170 3.72 6.01 3.72
C ASN A 170 4.56 6.54 2.54
N ASP A 171 3.93 6.89 1.42
CA ASP A 171 4.65 7.35 0.24
C ASP A 171 5.00 8.84 0.25
N ALA A 172 4.34 9.65 1.09
CA ALA A 172 4.62 11.08 1.23
C ALA A 172 5.90 11.37 2.05
N GLN A 173 7.02 10.81 1.61
CA GLN A 173 8.35 10.91 2.21
C GLN A 173 9.43 10.92 1.14
N GLY A 174 10.72 11.00 1.52
CA GLY A 174 11.84 10.85 0.59
C GLY A 174 11.81 9.49 -0.12
N LEU A 175 12.28 9.45 -1.36
CA LEU A 175 12.23 8.28 -2.23
C LEU A 175 13.57 7.52 -2.21
N ARG A 176 13.55 6.24 -1.87
CA ARG A 176 14.74 5.39 -1.90
C ARG A 176 14.78 4.49 -3.14
N ASN A 177 15.98 4.04 -3.46
CA ASN A 177 16.24 2.94 -4.38
C ASN A 177 16.30 1.61 -3.63
N LEU A 178 16.32 0.49 -4.34
CA LEU A 178 16.47 -0.85 -3.76
C LEU A 178 17.76 -1.03 -2.95
N ASP A 179 18.84 -0.38 -3.37
CA ASP A 179 20.15 -0.40 -2.70
C ASP A 179 20.24 0.53 -1.49
N THR A 180 19.11 1.06 -1.02
CA THR A 180 18.98 2.00 0.09
C THR A 180 19.50 3.43 -0.16
N THR A 181 20.07 3.72 -1.32
CA THR A 181 20.43 5.10 -1.71
C THR A 181 19.18 5.97 -1.93
N TRP A 182 19.34 7.27 -1.84
CA TRP A 182 18.27 8.21 -2.15
C TRP A 182 18.13 8.43 -3.66
N ALA A 183 16.92 8.22 -4.19
CA ALA A 183 16.53 8.76 -5.48
C ALA A 183 16.15 10.25 -5.33
N VAL A 184 15.39 10.56 -4.26
CA VAL A 184 15.07 11.93 -3.82
C VAL A 184 15.06 11.93 -2.29
N GLU A 185 15.86 12.78 -1.66
CA GLU A 185 16.03 12.76 -0.19
C GLU A 185 14.95 13.54 0.55
N HIS A 186 14.50 14.67 -0.01
CA HIS A 186 13.55 15.52 0.69
C HIS A 186 12.13 14.91 0.72
N THR A 187 11.36 15.33 1.73
CA THR A 187 9.95 15.01 1.87
C THR A 187 9.11 16.03 1.11
N PRO A 188 8.13 15.62 0.28
CA PRO A 188 7.33 16.55 -0.50
C PRO A 188 6.43 17.42 0.38
N GLY A 189 6.04 18.60 -0.12
CA GLY A 189 5.09 19.49 0.56
C GLY A 189 5.61 20.15 1.82
N THR A 190 6.95 20.23 1.99
CA THR A 190 7.61 20.85 3.15
C THR A 190 8.18 22.25 2.85
N GLY A 191 7.79 22.86 1.71
CA GLY A 191 8.26 24.16 1.27
C GLY A 191 9.52 24.12 0.41
N THR A 192 10.04 22.92 0.11
CA THR A 192 11.08 22.69 -0.91
C THR A 192 10.42 22.60 -2.30
N ASP A 193 11.18 22.84 -3.37
CA ASP A 193 10.72 22.53 -4.73
C ASP A 193 10.54 21.02 -4.89
N ASP A 194 9.31 20.59 -5.18
CA ASP A 194 8.94 19.20 -5.31
C ASP A 194 9.06 18.65 -6.74
N THR A 195 9.69 19.37 -7.67
CA THR A 195 9.72 19.01 -9.09
C THR A 195 10.37 17.64 -9.33
N ASP A 196 11.51 17.37 -8.70
CA ASP A 196 12.23 16.10 -8.79
C ASP A 196 11.47 14.96 -8.10
N TRP A 197 10.85 15.24 -6.93
CA TRP A 197 10.03 14.28 -6.22
C TRP A 197 8.80 13.87 -7.05
N ARG A 198 8.08 14.85 -7.61
CA ARG A 198 6.93 14.62 -8.49
C ARG A 198 7.30 13.80 -9.72
N ALA A 199 8.46 14.08 -10.32
CA ALA A 199 8.94 13.37 -11.48
C ALA A 199 9.28 11.90 -11.17
N GLU A 200 10.05 11.63 -10.11
CA GLU A 200 10.45 10.27 -9.75
C GLU A 200 9.25 9.45 -9.20
N TYR A 201 8.43 10.05 -8.33
CA TYR A 201 7.24 9.36 -7.82
C TYR A 201 6.23 9.09 -8.95
N GLY A 202 6.02 10.05 -9.85
CA GLY A 202 5.17 9.87 -11.03
C GLY A 202 5.64 8.75 -11.95
N LYS A 203 6.95 8.60 -12.14
CA LYS A 203 7.52 7.48 -12.87
C LYS A 203 7.19 6.14 -12.21
N ARG A 204 7.30 6.03 -10.87
CA ARG A 204 6.98 4.80 -10.13
C ARG A 204 5.50 4.47 -10.18
N VAL A 205 4.64 5.45 -9.93
CA VAL A 205 3.18 5.32 -10.02
C VAL A 205 2.75 4.93 -11.43
N GLY A 206 3.29 5.63 -12.44
CA GLY A 206 3.01 5.34 -13.85
C GLY A 206 3.38 3.91 -14.25
N ALA A 207 4.58 3.46 -13.88
CA ALA A 207 5.04 2.10 -14.14
C ALA A 207 4.15 1.05 -13.45
N ALA A 208 3.74 1.30 -12.19
CA ALA A 208 2.82 0.42 -11.49
C ALA A 208 1.44 0.39 -12.17
N MET A 209 0.91 1.54 -12.60
CA MET A 209 -0.37 1.60 -13.32
C MET A 209 -0.32 0.87 -14.66
N ASP A 210 0.77 1.02 -15.42
CA ASP A 210 0.95 0.34 -16.71
C ASP A 210 1.03 -1.17 -16.54
N TYR A 211 1.79 -1.64 -15.55
CA TYR A 211 1.90 -3.06 -15.25
C TYR A 211 0.58 -3.68 -14.76
N LEU A 212 -0.05 -3.05 -13.76
CA LEU A 212 -1.28 -3.56 -13.15
C LEU A 212 -2.51 -3.46 -14.07
N GLY A 213 -2.57 -2.44 -14.93
CA GLY A 213 -3.63 -2.24 -15.92
C GLY A 213 -3.38 -2.94 -17.26
N GLY A 214 -2.25 -3.67 -17.43
CA GLY A 214 -1.92 -4.43 -18.62
C GLY A 214 -2.81 -5.66 -18.86
N ASP A 215 -2.64 -6.36 -19.98
CA ASP A 215 -3.29 -7.64 -20.32
C ASP A 215 -4.83 -7.64 -20.18
N ASN A 216 -5.49 -6.57 -20.60
CA ASN A 216 -6.93 -6.36 -20.49
C ASN A 216 -7.49 -6.29 -19.05
N ARG A 217 -6.64 -6.16 -18.03
CA ARG A 217 -7.08 -5.92 -16.66
C ARG A 217 -7.71 -4.53 -16.52
N THR A 218 -8.69 -4.40 -15.66
CA THR A 218 -9.20 -3.11 -15.21
C THR A 218 -8.47 -2.75 -13.94
N LEU A 219 -7.81 -1.60 -13.91
CA LEU A 219 -7.16 -1.07 -12.72
C LEU A 219 -8.05 -0.02 -12.06
N ILE A 220 -8.32 -0.21 -10.78
CA ILE A 220 -8.95 0.76 -9.89
C ILE A 220 -7.88 1.22 -8.91
N TRP A 221 -7.47 2.48 -9.01
CA TRP A 221 -6.54 3.09 -8.08
C TRP A 221 -7.33 3.90 -7.04
N VAL A 222 -7.19 3.51 -5.80
CA VAL A 222 -7.84 4.20 -4.69
C VAL A 222 -6.90 5.29 -4.19
N GLY A 223 -7.35 6.54 -4.21
CA GLY A 223 -6.64 7.69 -3.67
C GLY A 223 -6.55 7.63 -2.14
N ILE A 224 -5.91 8.63 -1.59
CA ILE A 224 -5.70 8.76 -0.14
C ILE A 224 -6.54 9.90 0.43
N PRO A 225 -6.99 9.82 1.68
CA PRO A 225 -7.65 10.94 2.35
C PRO A 225 -6.61 11.96 2.86
N ASN A 226 -7.07 13.17 3.19
CA ASN A 226 -6.27 14.14 3.94
C ASN A 226 -6.10 13.72 5.41
N ASP A 227 -5.26 14.42 6.14
CA ASP A 227 -4.94 14.17 7.56
C ASP A 227 -5.43 15.32 8.45
N ASN A 228 -5.60 15.08 9.76
CA ASN A 228 -5.92 16.12 10.73
C ASN A 228 -4.74 17.06 11.04
N ASN A 229 -3.52 16.66 10.69
CA ASN A 229 -2.32 17.48 10.76
C ASN A 229 -2.11 18.18 9.41
N PRO A 230 -2.11 19.52 9.36
CA PRO A 230 -1.94 20.26 8.10
C PRO A 230 -0.58 20.02 7.43
N ASP A 231 0.50 19.77 8.18
CA ASP A 231 1.83 19.48 7.61
C ASP A 231 1.84 18.10 6.94
N VAL A 232 1.13 17.12 7.50
CA VAL A 232 0.93 15.81 6.88
C VAL A 232 0.04 15.96 5.64
N THR A 233 -1.07 16.69 5.75
CA THR A 233 -1.98 16.98 4.63
C THR A 233 -1.24 17.61 3.45
N ALA A 234 -0.34 18.57 3.67
CA ALA A 234 0.44 19.20 2.60
C ALA A 234 1.29 18.16 1.83
N ARG A 235 1.92 17.24 2.52
CA ARG A 235 2.70 16.14 1.91
C ARG A 235 1.82 15.18 1.11
N LEU A 236 0.70 14.76 1.70
CA LEU A 236 -0.27 13.87 1.07
C LEU A 236 -0.91 14.51 -0.16
N GLN A 237 -1.10 15.83 -0.15
CA GLN A 237 -1.63 16.56 -1.29
C GLN A 237 -0.71 16.44 -2.51
N VAL A 238 0.59 16.66 -2.33
CA VAL A 238 1.59 16.51 -3.42
C VAL A 238 1.56 15.10 -3.99
N GLN A 239 1.53 14.08 -3.12
CA GLN A 239 1.42 12.69 -3.52
C GLN A 239 0.13 12.41 -4.32
N ASN A 240 -1.02 12.84 -3.81
CA ASN A 240 -2.32 12.60 -4.44
C ASN A 240 -2.44 13.28 -5.80
N GLU A 241 -1.92 14.50 -5.93
CA GLU A 241 -1.86 15.23 -7.20
C GLU A 241 -1.06 14.47 -8.27
N VAL A 242 0.08 13.88 -7.91
CA VAL A 242 0.88 13.05 -8.82
C VAL A 242 0.12 11.81 -9.26
N VAL A 243 -0.54 11.13 -8.32
CA VAL A 243 -1.35 9.93 -8.64
C VAL A 243 -2.50 10.28 -9.58
N ILE A 244 -3.22 11.37 -9.33
CA ILE A 244 -4.31 11.85 -10.20
C ILE A 244 -3.78 12.17 -11.59
N ALA A 245 -2.63 12.87 -11.68
CA ALA A 245 -2.01 13.21 -12.96
C ALA A 245 -1.58 11.97 -13.76
N GLU A 246 -1.04 10.95 -13.10
CA GLU A 246 -0.67 9.70 -13.75
C GLU A 246 -1.89 8.87 -14.17
N ALA A 247 -2.95 8.83 -13.35
CA ALA A 247 -4.21 8.17 -13.70
C ALA A 247 -4.88 8.83 -14.92
N ALA A 248 -4.86 10.17 -15.00
CA ALA A 248 -5.45 10.92 -16.11
C ALA A 248 -4.79 10.62 -17.48
N LYS A 249 -3.55 10.18 -17.50
CA LYS A 249 -2.84 9.76 -18.74
C LYS A 249 -3.30 8.39 -19.25
N ARG A 250 -4.09 7.64 -18.48
CA ARG A 250 -4.41 6.21 -18.72
C ARG A 250 -5.91 5.98 -18.68
N SER A 251 -6.55 5.93 -19.84
CA SER A 251 -8.00 5.77 -19.98
C SER A 251 -8.59 4.50 -19.35
N LYS A 252 -7.75 3.50 -19.06
CA LYS A 252 -8.15 2.22 -18.44
C LYS A 252 -8.02 2.24 -16.92
N VAL A 253 -7.48 3.31 -16.32
CA VAL A 253 -7.37 3.46 -14.86
C VAL A 253 -8.60 4.18 -14.34
N VAL A 254 -9.30 3.55 -13.41
CA VAL A 254 -10.40 4.15 -12.65
C VAL A 254 -9.82 4.70 -11.37
N PHE A 255 -9.88 6.01 -11.15
CA PHE A 255 -9.43 6.65 -9.92
C PHE A 255 -10.61 6.84 -8.96
N ILE A 256 -10.45 6.40 -7.70
CA ILE A 256 -11.42 6.64 -6.62
C ILE A 256 -10.94 7.82 -5.79
N ASP A 257 -11.66 8.91 -5.82
CA ASP A 257 -11.30 10.15 -5.14
C ASP A 257 -11.63 10.10 -3.64
N THR A 258 -10.73 9.53 -2.88
CA THR A 258 -10.83 9.40 -1.42
C THR A 258 -10.65 10.75 -0.73
N TRP A 259 -9.89 11.66 -1.33
CA TRP A 259 -9.64 12.99 -0.77
C TRP A 259 -10.94 13.78 -0.61
N ASN A 260 -11.68 13.95 -1.71
CA ASN A 260 -12.96 14.65 -1.66
C ASN A 260 -14.03 13.88 -0.89
N ARG A 261 -14.01 12.55 -0.98
CA ARG A 261 -14.97 11.69 -0.29
C ARG A 261 -14.94 11.84 1.23
N PHE A 262 -13.76 12.07 1.79
CA PHE A 262 -13.54 12.18 3.23
C PHE A 262 -13.09 13.59 3.66
N SER A 263 -13.38 14.59 2.85
CA SER A 263 -13.22 16.00 3.19
C SER A 263 -14.54 16.61 3.71
N GLY A 264 -14.41 17.67 4.51
CA GLY A 264 -15.52 18.50 4.90
C GLY A 264 -15.99 19.42 3.75
N LEU A 265 -17.06 20.15 3.97
CA LEU A 265 -17.65 21.04 2.96
C LEU A 265 -16.70 22.13 2.46
N SER A 266 -15.69 22.50 3.25
CA SER A 266 -14.63 23.43 2.87
C SER A 266 -13.43 22.78 2.17
N GLY A 267 -13.46 21.47 1.90
CA GLY A 267 -12.34 20.71 1.28
C GLY A 267 -11.23 20.30 2.26
N GLY A 268 -11.29 20.71 3.53
CA GLY A 268 -10.31 20.33 4.56
C GLY A 268 -10.67 19.02 5.27
N PHE A 269 -9.84 18.65 6.25
CA PHE A 269 -10.07 17.46 7.07
C PHE A 269 -11.47 17.42 7.68
N ALA A 270 -12.09 16.24 7.65
CA ALA A 270 -13.33 15.95 8.33
C ALA A 270 -13.19 14.68 9.18
N SER A 271 -13.56 14.75 10.46
CA SER A 271 -13.68 13.58 11.32
C SER A 271 -14.94 12.77 10.99
N SER A 272 -15.97 13.43 10.44
CA SER A 272 -17.28 12.83 10.11
C SER A 272 -17.70 13.24 8.71
N VAL A 273 -18.29 12.30 7.99
CA VAL A 273 -18.93 12.53 6.68
C VAL A 273 -20.32 11.90 6.65
N GLN A 274 -21.12 12.28 5.66
CA GLN A 274 -22.43 11.68 5.45
C GLN A 274 -22.27 10.22 4.95
N ASP A 275 -22.88 9.29 5.68
CA ASP A 275 -22.95 7.89 5.29
C ASP A 275 -24.00 7.71 4.19
N PRO A 276 -23.65 7.18 3.01
CA PRO A 276 -24.58 7.03 1.90
C PRO A 276 -25.70 6.01 2.17
N ARG A 277 -25.53 5.18 3.20
CA ARG A 277 -26.51 4.11 3.55
C ARG A 277 -27.77 4.67 4.23
N ASP A 278 -27.62 5.73 5.01
CA ASP A 278 -28.71 6.28 5.82
C ASP A 278 -28.77 7.83 5.84
N GLY A 279 -27.81 8.49 5.19
CA GLY A 279 -27.73 9.95 5.12
C GLY A 279 -27.29 10.63 6.42
N GLN A 280 -26.90 9.88 7.45
CA GLN A 280 -26.45 10.43 8.73
C GLN A 280 -24.95 10.76 8.70
N PHE A 281 -24.55 11.81 9.42
CA PHE A 281 -23.13 12.10 9.64
C PHE A 281 -22.56 11.11 10.67
N LYS A 282 -21.46 10.45 10.31
CA LYS A 282 -20.76 9.47 11.17
C LYS A 282 -19.28 9.73 11.21
N GLU A 283 -18.67 9.44 12.35
CA GLU A 283 -17.21 9.43 12.46
C GLU A 283 -16.60 8.37 11.53
N VAL A 284 -15.59 8.80 10.76
CA VAL A 284 -14.95 7.98 9.71
C VAL A 284 -13.44 7.86 9.87
N ARG A 285 -12.85 8.59 10.84
CA ARG A 285 -11.40 8.60 11.08
C ARG A 285 -11.02 7.79 12.30
N ALA A 286 -9.88 7.11 12.21
CA ALA A 286 -9.22 6.51 13.35
C ALA A 286 -8.56 7.60 14.24
N LYS A 287 -8.09 7.20 15.42
CA LYS A 287 -7.52 8.14 16.41
C LYS A 287 -6.21 8.80 15.96
N ASP A 288 -5.52 8.23 14.99
CA ASP A 288 -4.29 8.79 14.41
C ASP A 288 -4.55 9.99 13.50
N GLY A 289 -5.80 10.21 13.07
CA GLY A 289 -6.21 11.33 12.23
C GLY A 289 -6.07 11.07 10.72
N PHE A 290 -5.39 10.02 10.31
CA PHE A 290 -5.19 9.66 8.91
C PHE A 290 -6.08 8.49 8.49
N HIS A 291 -5.89 7.31 9.09
CA HIS A 291 -6.61 6.12 8.68
C HIS A 291 -8.12 6.25 8.85
N LEU A 292 -8.84 5.55 8.01
CA LEU A 292 -10.28 5.38 8.19
C LEU A 292 -10.56 4.41 9.35
N ASN A 293 -11.57 4.72 10.15
CA ASN A 293 -12.12 3.77 11.11
C ASN A 293 -13.03 2.75 10.38
N GLN A 294 -13.66 1.84 11.11
CA GLN A 294 -14.55 0.85 10.54
C GLN A 294 -15.62 1.46 9.63
N THR A 295 -16.31 2.51 10.08
CA THR A 295 -17.37 3.16 9.30
C THR A 295 -16.82 3.77 8.00
N GLY A 296 -15.69 4.48 8.09
CA GLY A 296 -15.02 5.06 6.91
C GLY A 296 -14.56 3.97 5.93
N ALA A 297 -14.00 2.89 6.43
CA ALA A 297 -13.58 1.75 5.61
C ALA A 297 -14.76 1.07 4.90
N GLU A 298 -15.91 0.91 5.58
CA GLU A 298 -17.13 0.38 4.97
C GLU A 298 -17.67 1.31 3.86
N ILE A 299 -17.66 2.63 4.10
CA ILE A 299 -18.10 3.62 3.10
C ILE A 299 -17.19 3.57 1.87
N LEU A 300 -15.86 3.56 2.07
CA LEU A 300 -14.91 3.46 0.95
C LEU A 300 -15.08 2.15 0.19
N ALA A 301 -15.30 1.05 0.89
CA ALA A 301 -15.55 -0.24 0.26
C ALA A 301 -16.82 -0.24 -0.61
N LEU A 302 -17.86 0.52 -0.24
CA LEU A 302 -19.06 0.70 -1.09
C LEU A 302 -18.74 1.46 -2.38
N ASP A 303 -17.97 2.53 -2.30
CA ASP A 303 -17.59 3.34 -3.46
C ASP A 303 -16.73 2.50 -4.43
N ILE A 304 -15.76 1.73 -3.92
CA ILE A 304 -14.94 0.81 -4.72
C ILE A 304 -15.81 -0.32 -5.31
N ALA A 305 -16.71 -0.89 -4.51
CA ALA A 305 -17.61 -1.96 -4.95
C ALA A 305 -18.52 -1.51 -6.10
N GLU A 306 -18.97 -0.26 -6.10
CA GLU A 306 -19.78 0.26 -7.22
C GLU A 306 -18.96 0.38 -8.51
N ALA A 307 -17.70 0.84 -8.42
CA ALA A 307 -16.80 0.84 -9.58
C ALA A 307 -16.57 -0.59 -10.13
N ILE A 308 -16.38 -1.57 -9.25
CA ILE A 308 -16.24 -2.98 -9.65
C ILE A 308 -17.53 -3.49 -10.28
N ARG A 309 -18.71 -3.24 -9.68
CA ARG A 309 -20.01 -3.65 -10.24
C ARG A 309 -20.24 -3.05 -11.64
N LYS A 310 -19.85 -1.78 -11.85
CA LYS A 310 -19.91 -1.15 -13.17
C LYS A 310 -19.06 -1.92 -14.19
N GLU A 311 -17.85 -2.32 -13.83
CA GLU A 311 -16.99 -3.12 -14.69
C GLU A 311 -17.57 -4.52 -14.93
N LEU A 312 -18.11 -5.19 -13.91
CA LEU A 312 -18.74 -6.50 -14.05
C LEU A 312 -19.95 -6.44 -14.99
N ARG A 313 -20.79 -5.41 -14.90
CA ARG A 313 -21.90 -5.16 -15.84
C ARG A 313 -21.39 -4.92 -17.26
N ALA A 314 -20.33 -4.14 -17.43
CA ALA A 314 -19.70 -3.90 -18.74
C ALA A 314 -19.15 -5.18 -19.38
N ARG A 315 -18.81 -6.20 -18.58
CA ARG A 315 -18.41 -7.54 -19.02
C ARG A 315 -19.60 -8.49 -19.23
N GLY A 316 -20.84 -8.02 -19.06
CA GLY A 316 -22.05 -8.82 -19.23
C GLY A 316 -22.50 -9.58 -17.98
N GLY A 317 -21.92 -9.31 -16.82
CA GLY A 317 -22.36 -9.91 -15.55
C GLY A 317 -23.76 -9.45 -15.14
N ALA A 318 -24.62 -10.37 -14.75
CA ALA A 318 -25.98 -10.08 -14.26
C ALA A 318 -25.92 -9.76 -12.75
N LEU A 319 -25.84 -8.48 -12.38
CA LEU A 319 -25.79 -7.95 -11.00
C LEU A 319 -27.06 -7.19 -10.67
#